data_2269cefcbb44254997de797bf6404595
#
_entry.id   2269cefcbb44254997de797bf6404595
#
_cell.length_a   1.000
_cell.length_b   1.000
_cell.length_c   1.000
_cell.angle_alpha   90.00
_cell.angle_beta   90.00
_cell.angle_gamma   90.00
#
_symmetry.space_group_name_H-M   'P 1'
#
loop_
_entity.id
_entity.type
_entity.pdbx_description
1 polymer ?
#
loop_
_entity_poly.entity_id
_entity_poly.type
_entity_poly.pdbx_seq_one_letter_code
_entity_poly.pdbx_strand_id
1 'polypeptide(L)'
;MEKHLFTSESVSEGHPDKVADQISDAILDAVLAQDPHAHVACETSVTTGLVLLFGEISTTAQVDYQKVVRQTIREIGYDDPALGFDADNCAVLVALDKQSPDIAGGVNEALEVRNQDDSDELDQIGAGDQGLMFGFAIDETPELMPLPISLAHKLMHKVASLRKDGTFPWLRPDAKAQVTVEYGDDGKPKRVDTVVISTQTSEEVTNEEIRVAMVHDVIKEVIPAKYLDDDTKFLINPSGRFVIGGPKGDAGLTGRKIIVDTYGGYARHGGGAFSGKDATKVDRSASYAARYVAKNIVASGLASRCEVQLAYAIGVAHPVSVMIDTAGTGKVSDQLLTEAVRATFDLRPAGIIKMLDLRRPIYRQTAAYGHFGRTDVDLPWEKTDRVEQLQDFVAKHK
;
A
#
# COMPACT_ATOMS: atom_id res chain seq x y z
N MET A 1 -30.64 -13.77 13.67
CA MET A 1 -29.90 -12.49 13.75
C MET A 1 -29.18 -12.30 12.41
N GLU A 2 -29.21 -11.09 11.88
CA GLU A 2 -28.46 -10.76 10.68
C GLU A 2 -26.97 -10.78 11.00
N LYS A 3 -26.15 -11.45 10.18
CA LYS A 3 -24.71 -11.55 10.40
C LYS A 3 -24.05 -10.23 10.06
N HIS A 4 -23.20 -9.72 10.92
CA HIS A 4 -22.36 -8.55 10.61
C HIS A 4 -21.12 -9.02 9.85
N LEU A 5 -21.14 -8.93 8.52
CA LEU A 5 -20.06 -9.38 7.65
C LEU A 5 -19.29 -8.19 7.07
N PHE A 6 -17.95 -8.29 7.04
CA PHE A 6 -17.09 -7.35 6.34
C PHE A 6 -16.11 -8.08 5.44
N THR A 7 -15.87 -7.54 4.24
CA THR A 7 -15.07 -8.18 3.20
C THR A 7 -13.97 -7.28 2.72
N SER A 8 -12.75 -7.82 2.61
CA SER A 8 -11.64 -7.18 1.90
C SER A 8 -11.08 -8.10 0.84
N GLU A 9 -10.47 -7.51 -0.19
CA GLU A 9 -9.76 -8.23 -1.25
C GLU A 9 -8.29 -7.85 -1.30
N SER A 10 -7.48 -8.74 -1.86
CA SER A 10 -6.09 -8.49 -2.26
C SER A 10 -5.79 -9.19 -3.57
N VAL A 11 -4.72 -8.76 -4.22
CA VAL A 11 -4.24 -9.33 -5.47
C VAL A 11 -2.75 -9.67 -5.37
N SER A 12 -2.31 -10.61 -6.20
CA SER A 12 -0.90 -11.00 -6.27
C SER A 12 -0.03 -9.95 -6.98
N GLU A 13 1.28 -10.11 -6.87
CA GLU A 13 2.26 -9.30 -7.61
C GLU A 13 2.12 -9.38 -9.14
N GLY A 14 1.52 -10.47 -9.66
CA GLY A 14 1.29 -10.65 -11.10
C GLY A 14 -0.04 -10.11 -11.62
N HIS A 15 -0.90 -9.56 -10.76
CA HIS A 15 -2.10 -8.85 -11.22
C HIS A 15 -1.69 -7.64 -12.07
N PRO A 16 -2.35 -7.35 -13.22
CA PRO A 16 -1.92 -6.30 -14.14
C PRO A 16 -1.70 -4.93 -13.51
N ASP A 17 -2.62 -4.48 -12.66
CA ASP A 17 -2.45 -3.21 -11.95
C ASP A 17 -1.24 -3.23 -11.00
N LYS A 18 -0.97 -4.38 -10.34
CA LYS A 18 0.20 -4.50 -9.45
C LYS A 18 1.50 -4.68 -10.22
N VAL A 19 1.49 -5.23 -11.41
CA VAL A 19 2.63 -5.19 -12.33
C VAL A 19 2.99 -3.74 -12.65
N ALA A 20 1.99 -2.91 -12.99
CA ALA A 20 2.18 -1.49 -13.25
C ALA A 20 2.73 -0.74 -12.03
N ASP A 21 2.15 -0.96 -10.83
CA ASP A 21 2.63 -0.36 -9.58
C ASP A 21 4.09 -0.72 -9.27
N GLN A 22 4.45 -2.00 -9.43
CA GLN A 22 5.82 -2.46 -9.18
C GLN A 22 6.82 -1.88 -10.17
N ILE A 23 6.44 -1.71 -11.44
CA ILE A 23 7.29 -1.08 -12.45
C ILE A 23 7.50 0.39 -12.08
N SER A 24 6.44 1.13 -11.77
CA SER A 24 6.52 2.54 -11.39
C SER A 24 7.40 2.76 -10.16
N ASP A 25 7.27 1.92 -9.13
CA ASP A 25 8.10 2.01 -7.93
C ASP A 25 9.54 1.50 -8.16
N ALA A 26 9.77 0.55 -9.07
CA ALA A 26 11.12 0.16 -9.45
C ALA A 26 11.88 1.29 -10.17
N ILE A 27 11.19 2.07 -11.01
CA ILE A 27 11.74 3.27 -11.63
C ILE A 27 12.06 4.32 -10.56
N LEU A 28 11.13 4.57 -9.63
CA LEU A 28 11.35 5.49 -8.51
C LEU A 28 12.60 5.10 -7.71
N ASP A 29 12.71 3.84 -7.30
CA ASP A 29 13.85 3.36 -6.52
C ASP A 29 15.16 3.46 -7.29
N ALA A 30 15.17 3.16 -8.60
CA ALA A 30 16.35 3.30 -9.44
C ALA A 30 16.83 4.75 -9.60
N VAL A 31 15.89 5.69 -9.60
CA VAL A 31 16.19 7.14 -9.61
C VAL A 31 16.73 7.58 -8.25
N LEU A 32 16.03 7.25 -7.15
CA LEU A 32 16.41 7.68 -5.79
C LEU A 32 17.75 7.11 -5.34
N ALA A 33 18.12 5.93 -5.83
CA ALA A 33 19.44 5.33 -5.54
C ALA A 33 20.62 6.20 -6.05
N GLN A 34 20.40 7.04 -7.05
CA GLN A 34 21.42 7.93 -7.64
C GLN A 34 21.16 9.40 -7.28
N ASP A 35 19.90 9.79 -7.10
CA ASP A 35 19.46 11.16 -6.82
C ASP A 35 18.34 11.16 -5.77
N PRO A 36 18.68 11.20 -4.48
CA PRO A 36 17.68 11.20 -3.38
C PRO A 36 16.76 12.43 -3.36
N HIS A 37 17.09 13.47 -4.12
CA HIS A 37 16.30 14.71 -4.23
C HIS A 37 15.49 14.80 -5.51
N ALA A 38 15.46 13.75 -6.31
CA ALA A 38 14.68 13.71 -7.54
C ALA A 38 13.18 13.90 -7.27
N HIS A 39 12.51 14.54 -8.23
CA HIS A 39 11.06 14.61 -8.29
C HIS A 39 10.56 13.60 -9.32
N VAL A 40 9.74 12.65 -8.86
CA VAL A 40 9.26 11.53 -9.67
C VAL A 40 7.75 11.41 -9.55
N ALA A 41 7.08 11.40 -10.70
CA ALA A 41 5.69 11.03 -10.88
C ALA A 41 5.63 10.11 -12.11
N CYS A 42 5.87 8.82 -11.91
CA CYS A 42 5.98 7.82 -12.96
C CYS A 42 4.76 6.92 -12.96
N GLU A 43 3.97 6.99 -14.01
CA GLU A 43 2.84 6.12 -14.28
C GLU A 43 3.23 5.01 -15.25
N THR A 44 2.62 3.85 -15.10
CA THR A 44 2.82 2.70 -15.98
C THR A 44 1.49 2.15 -16.44
N SER A 45 1.36 1.87 -17.72
CA SER A 45 0.26 1.08 -18.28
C SER A 45 0.82 -0.21 -18.89
N VAL A 46 0.12 -1.33 -18.68
CA VAL A 46 0.48 -2.64 -19.22
C VAL A 46 -0.71 -3.28 -19.92
N THR A 47 -0.44 -3.96 -21.01
CA THR A 47 -1.42 -4.78 -21.74
C THR A 47 -0.67 -5.88 -22.50
N THR A 48 -1.35 -6.66 -23.33
CA THR A 48 -0.72 -7.73 -24.14
C THR A 48 0.52 -7.22 -24.88
N GLY A 49 1.68 -7.74 -24.54
CA GLY A 49 2.96 -7.44 -25.21
C GLY A 49 3.45 -5.99 -25.12
N LEU A 50 2.88 -5.15 -24.23
CA LEU A 50 3.22 -3.73 -24.16
C LEU A 50 3.32 -3.22 -22.74
N VAL A 51 4.36 -2.42 -22.48
CA VAL A 51 4.50 -1.53 -21.32
C VAL A 51 4.66 -0.10 -21.81
N LEU A 52 3.90 0.83 -21.26
CA LEU A 52 4.04 2.27 -21.48
C LEU A 52 4.39 2.94 -20.15
N LEU A 53 5.53 3.61 -20.09
CA LEU A 53 5.92 4.53 -19.02
C LEU A 53 5.57 5.95 -19.44
N PHE A 54 4.91 6.71 -18.58
CA PHE A 54 4.58 8.11 -18.84
C PHE A 54 4.53 8.91 -17.52
N GLY A 55 4.54 10.22 -17.62
CA GLY A 55 4.56 11.12 -16.46
C GLY A 55 5.77 12.05 -16.46
N GLU A 56 6.19 12.51 -15.30
CA GLU A 56 7.23 13.52 -15.16
C GLU A 56 8.33 13.06 -14.19
N ILE A 57 9.58 13.19 -14.63
CA ILE A 57 10.78 12.93 -13.82
C ILE A 57 11.78 14.07 -13.98
N SER A 58 12.09 14.75 -12.87
CA SER A 58 13.17 15.74 -12.78
C SER A 58 14.28 15.18 -11.92
N THR A 59 15.40 14.82 -12.53
CA THR A 59 16.51 14.15 -11.86
C THR A 59 17.84 14.37 -12.57
N THR A 60 18.93 14.19 -11.83
CA THR A 60 20.30 14.06 -12.36
C THR A 60 20.71 12.60 -12.61
N ALA A 61 19.90 11.64 -12.16
CA ALA A 61 20.17 10.22 -12.31
C ALA A 61 20.14 9.79 -13.79
N GLN A 62 20.95 8.79 -14.13
CA GLN A 62 20.96 8.13 -15.43
C GLN A 62 20.41 6.72 -15.27
N VAL A 63 19.16 6.51 -15.66
CA VAL A 63 18.45 5.23 -15.48
C VAL A 63 18.14 4.63 -16.84
N ASP A 64 18.51 3.37 -17.03
CA ASP A 64 18.05 2.54 -18.14
C ASP A 64 16.65 2.02 -17.82
N TYR A 65 15.64 2.78 -18.20
CA TYR A 65 14.22 2.46 -17.93
C TYR A 65 13.82 1.09 -18.48
N GLN A 66 14.25 0.76 -19.70
CA GLN A 66 13.90 -0.53 -20.31
C GLN A 66 14.47 -1.72 -19.51
N LYS A 67 15.71 -1.59 -19.04
CA LYS A 67 16.34 -2.62 -18.20
C LYS A 67 15.58 -2.81 -16.89
N VAL A 68 15.21 -1.71 -16.21
CA VAL A 68 14.44 -1.77 -14.94
C VAL A 68 13.08 -2.43 -15.16
N VAL A 69 12.36 -2.04 -16.21
CA VAL A 69 11.06 -2.63 -16.58
C VAL A 69 11.19 -4.14 -16.79
N ARG A 70 12.09 -4.57 -17.66
CA ARG A 70 12.27 -5.98 -18.00
C ARG A 70 12.68 -6.83 -16.80
N GLN A 71 13.59 -6.29 -15.96
CA GLN A 71 13.99 -6.96 -14.73
C GLN A 71 12.80 -7.14 -13.78
N THR A 72 11.98 -6.09 -13.60
CA THR A 72 10.79 -6.14 -12.75
C THR A 72 9.79 -7.20 -13.23
N ILE A 73 9.50 -7.23 -14.52
CA ILE A 73 8.59 -8.21 -15.13
C ILE A 73 9.11 -9.65 -14.92
N ARG A 74 10.42 -9.88 -15.11
CA ARG A 74 11.05 -11.19 -14.91
C ARG A 74 10.97 -11.64 -13.46
N GLU A 75 11.23 -10.76 -12.51
CA GLU A 75 11.19 -11.06 -11.07
C GLU A 75 9.77 -11.35 -10.57
N ILE A 76 8.74 -10.77 -11.20
CA ILE A 76 7.33 -11.12 -10.98
C ILE A 76 7.04 -12.55 -11.45
N GLY A 77 7.73 -13.01 -12.51
CA GLY A 77 7.58 -14.35 -13.07
C GLY A 77 6.87 -14.38 -14.43
N TYR A 78 6.86 -13.25 -15.14
CA TYR A 78 6.48 -13.19 -16.55
C TYR A 78 7.75 -13.34 -17.40
N ASP A 79 8.23 -14.56 -17.52
CA ASP A 79 9.47 -14.96 -18.22
C ASP A 79 9.22 -16.00 -19.34
N ASP A 80 7.95 -16.37 -19.56
CA ASP A 80 7.51 -17.30 -20.61
C ASP A 80 6.69 -16.57 -21.68
N PRO A 81 7.15 -16.58 -22.97
CA PRO A 81 6.43 -15.96 -24.08
C PRO A 81 4.99 -16.49 -24.27
N ALA A 82 4.72 -17.74 -23.86
CA ALA A 82 3.39 -18.32 -23.94
C ALA A 82 2.33 -17.57 -23.12
N LEU A 83 2.76 -16.83 -22.09
CA LEU A 83 1.89 -15.98 -21.27
C LEU A 83 1.37 -14.74 -22.04
N GLY A 84 1.95 -14.42 -23.23
CA GLY A 84 1.56 -13.29 -24.08
C GLY A 84 1.92 -11.90 -23.50
N PHE A 85 2.65 -11.89 -22.40
CA PHE A 85 3.31 -10.76 -21.78
C PHE A 85 4.53 -11.31 -21.06
N ASP A 86 5.73 -10.93 -21.47
CA ASP A 86 6.97 -11.43 -20.88
C ASP A 86 8.10 -10.37 -20.96
N ALA A 87 9.10 -10.58 -20.10
CA ALA A 87 10.21 -9.65 -19.92
C ALA A 87 11.05 -9.41 -21.19
N ASP A 88 11.19 -10.41 -22.06
CA ASP A 88 12.11 -10.32 -23.20
C ASP A 88 11.43 -9.79 -24.47
N ASN A 89 10.14 -10.09 -24.67
CA ASN A 89 9.44 -9.80 -25.93
C ASN A 89 8.48 -8.61 -25.86
N CYS A 90 8.05 -8.14 -24.66
CA CYS A 90 7.16 -6.99 -24.59
C CYS A 90 7.82 -5.72 -25.13
N ALA A 91 7.06 -4.89 -25.85
CA ALA A 91 7.47 -3.56 -26.21
C ALA A 91 7.50 -2.67 -24.95
N VAL A 92 8.54 -1.83 -24.82
CA VAL A 92 8.62 -0.85 -23.73
C VAL A 92 8.70 0.54 -24.36
N LEU A 93 7.65 1.32 -24.21
CA LEU A 93 7.58 2.71 -24.66
C LEU A 93 7.80 3.64 -23.48
N VAL A 94 8.53 4.73 -23.71
CA VAL A 94 8.86 5.71 -22.68
C VAL A 94 8.43 7.09 -23.16
N ALA A 95 7.49 7.70 -22.43
CA ALA A 95 6.94 9.04 -22.67
C ALA A 95 7.03 9.83 -21.34
N LEU A 96 8.27 10.06 -20.87
CA LEU A 96 8.55 10.76 -19.62
C LEU A 96 9.09 12.15 -19.92
N ASP A 97 8.47 13.16 -19.34
CA ASP A 97 8.85 14.57 -19.46
C ASP A 97 9.51 15.10 -18.18
N LYS A 98 9.93 16.36 -18.18
CA LYS A 98 10.35 17.07 -16.97
C LYS A 98 9.15 17.73 -16.31
N GLN A 99 9.19 17.83 -14.97
CA GLN A 99 8.14 18.55 -14.21
C GLN A 99 8.00 20.01 -14.69
N SER A 100 6.76 20.49 -14.75
CA SER A 100 6.45 21.88 -15.08
C SER A 100 7.17 22.87 -14.14
N PRO A 101 7.81 23.93 -14.67
CA PRO A 101 8.44 24.96 -13.84
C PRO A 101 7.47 25.67 -12.90
N ASP A 102 6.18 25.83 -13.30
CA ASP A 102 5.16 26.49 -12.49
C ASP A 102 4.83 25.68 -11.24
N ILE A 103 4.73 24.35 -11.38
CA ILE A 103 4.53 23.44 -10.23
C ILE A 103 5.77 23.43 -9.34
N ALA A 104 6.96 23.29 -9.94
CA ALA A 104 8.21 23.23 -9.21
C ALA A 104 8.45 24.49 -8.35
N GLY A 105 8.17 25.68 -8.90
CA GLY A 105 8.32 26.95 -8.18
C GLY A 105 7.44 27.07 -6.93
N GLY A 106 6.21 26.55 -6.98
CA GLY A 106 5.27 26.60 -5.86
C GLY A 106 5.54 25.57 -4.76
N VAL A 107 6.18 24.45 -5.12
CA VAL A 107 6.44 23.32 -4.19
C VAL A 107 7.82 23.42 -3.54
N ASN A 108 8.83 23.85 -4.30
CA ASN A 108 10.23 23.92 -3.81
C ASN A 108 10.46 25.06 -2.83
N GLU A 109 9.57 26.06 -2.80
CA GLU A 109 9.61 27.16 -1.84
C GLU A 109 8.19 27.40 -1.31
N ALA A 110 7.91 26.94 -0.09
CA ALA A 110 6.58 27.02 0.51
C ALA A 110 6.10 28.47 0.71
N LEU A 111 4.78 28.64 0.87
CA LEU A 111 4.15 29.94 1.06
C LEU A 111 4.71 30.66 2.29
N GLU A 112 4.99 29.93 3.35
CA GLU A 112 5.56 30.42 4.61
C GLU A 112 6.92 31.10 4.37
N VAL A 113 7.79 30.48 3.56
CA VAL A 113 9.11 31.05 3.20
C VAL A 113 8.97 32.24 2.26
N ARG A 114 8.09 32.13 1.25
CA ARG A 114 7.85 33.23 0.29
C ARG A 114 7.29 34.50 0.94
N ASN A 115 6.51 34.35 2.01
CA ASN A 115 5.96 35.48 2.76
C ASN A 115 6.95 36.04 3.77
N GLN A 116 8.16 35.47 3.90
CA GLN A 116 9.17 35.85 4.90
C GLN A 116 8.65 35.79 6.34
N ASP A 117 7.73 34.87 6.62
CA ASP A 117 7.32 34.53 7.97
C ASP A 117 8.53 33.96 8.75
N ASP A 118 8.46 33.94 10.07
CA ASP A 118 9.50 33.34 10.93
C ASP A 118 9.52 31.82 10.74
N SER A 119 10.06 31.36 9.59
CA SER A 119 10.06 29.99 9.09
C SER A 119 11.32 29.26 9.51
N ASP A 120 11.16 28.00 9.88
CA ASP A 120 12.30 27.11 10.15
C ASP A 120 12.72 26.31 8.89
N GLU A 121 13.80 25.51 9.01
CA GLU A 121 14.34 24.69 7.92
C GLU A 121 13.29 23.73 7.32
N LEU A 122 12.31 23.28 8.12
CA LEU A 122 11.29 22.33 7.68
C LEU A 122 10.09 22.99 6.98
N ASP A 123 10.03 24.33 6.96
CA ASP A 123 9.04 25.08 6.19
C ASP A 123 9.45 25.28 4.72
N GLN A 124 10.64 24.85 4.31
CA GLN A 124 11.17 25.07 2.96
C GLN A 124 10.30 24.40 1.88
N ILE A 125 9.80 23.20 2.11
CA ILE A 125 9.08 22.41 1.11
C ILE A 125 7.57 22.52 1.39
N GLY A 126 6.82 23.07 0.44
CA GLY A 126 5.36 23.05 0.45
C GLY A 126 4.83 21.68 -0.01
N ALA A 127 3.57 21.38 0.31
CA ALA A 127 2.91 20.19 -0.18
C ALA A 127 2.89 20.17 -1.72
N GLY A 128 3.22 19.02 -2.29
CA GLY A 128 3.29 18.83 -3.75
C GLY A 128 1.96 18.90 -4.47
N ASP A 129 0.86 18.78 -3.72
CA ASP A 129 -0.51 18.94 -4.19
C ASP A 129 -1.43 19.29 -3.02
N GLN A 130 -2.66 19.70 -3.32
CA GLN A 130 -3.76 19.70 -2.37
C GLN A 130 -4.24 18.26 -2.16
N GLY A 131 -4.88 18.00 -1.02
CA GLY A 131 -5.50 16.68 -0.82
C GLY A 131 -5.77 16.37 0.63
N LEU A 132 -6.42 15.23 0.84
CA LEU A 132 -6.65 14.65 2.15
C LEU A 132 -6.19 13.20 2.16
N MET A 133 -5.55 12.77 3.24
CA MET A 133 -4.96 11.45 3.39
C MET A 133 -5.44 10.84 4.69
N PHE A 134 -5.62 9.51 4.69
CA PHE A 134 -6.04 8.79 5.88
C PHE A 134 -4.99 7.79 6.33
N GLY A 135 -4.84 7.68 7.66
CA GLY A 135 -4.16 6.60 8.33
C GLY A 135 -5.13 5.84 9.22
N PHE A 136 -4.82 4.58 9.49
CA PHE A 136 -5.67 3.73 10.32
C PHE A 136 -4.85 2.69 11.08
N ALA A 137 -5.33 2.32 12.26
CA ALA A 137 -4.86 1.18 13.04
C ALA A 137 -5.99 0.64 13.91
N ILE A 138 -5.96 -0.67 14.15
CA ILE A 138 -6.92 -1.37 15.00
C ILE A 138 -6.26 -2.60 15.62
N ASP A 139 -6.61 -2.96 16.85
CA ASP A 139 -6.02 -4.07 17.61
C ASP A 139 -6.60 -5.45 17.26
N GLU A 140 -6.93 -5.69 15.97
CA GLU A 140 -7.42 -6.99 15.49
C GLU A 140 -6.30 -7.98 15.17
N THR A 141 -5.14 -7.48 14.80
CA THR A 141 -3.96 -8.26 14.42
C THR A 141 -2.70 -7.74 15.10
N PRO A 142 -1.63 -8.55 15.24
CA PRO A 142 -0.36 -8.08 15.83
C PRO A 142 0.25 -6.88 15.11
N GLU A 143 0.05 -6.78 13.81
CA GLU A 143 0.49 -5.66 12.97
C GLU A 143 -0.42 -4.43 13.06
N LEU A 144 -1.50 -4.50 13.87
CA LEU A 144 -2.51 -3.44 14.06
C LEU A 144 -3.22 -3.07 12.74
N MET A 145 -3.61 -4.09 11.99
CA MET A 145 -4.38 -3.98 10.74
C MET A 145 -5.76 -4.63 10.90
N PRO A 146 -6.76 -4.23 10.10
CA PRO A 146 -8.02 -4.96 10.01
C PRO A 146 -7.79 -6.41 9.55
N LEU A 147 -8.45 -7.35 10.20
CA LEU A 147 -8.25 -8.78 9.94
C LEU A 147 -8.53 -9.19 8.48
N PRO A 148 -9.61 -8.72 7.80
CA PRO A 148 -9.92 -9.17 6.46
C PRO A 148 -8.81 -8.86 5.44
N ILE A 149 -8.30 -7.62 5.44
CA ILE A 149 -7.23 -7.23 4.49
C ILE A 149 -5.89 -7.89 4.85
N SER A 150 -5.57 -8.01 6.15
CA SER A 150 -4.36 -8.71 6.59
C SER A 150 -4.36 -10.16 6.10
N LEU A 151 -5.47 -10.88 6.25
CA LEU A 151 -5.58 -12.25 5.75
C LEU A 151 -5.53 -12.33 4.22
N ALA A 152 -6.20 -11.43 3.51
CA ALA A 152 -6.19 -11.41 2.05
C ALA A 152 -4.78 -11.20 1.49
N HIS A 153 -3.99 -10.29 2.08
CA HIS A 153 -2.57 -10.10 1.70
C HIS A 153 -1.72 -11.35 1.96
N LYS A 154 -1.86 -11.94 3.15
CA LYS A 154 -1.11 -13.15 3.53
C LYS A 154 -1.42 -14.34 2.62
N LEU A 155 -2.69 -14.49 2.19
CA LEU A 155 -3.08 -15.51 1.21
C LEU A 155 -2.38 -15.30 -0.14
N MET A 156 -2.37 -14.07 -0.66
CA MET A 156 -1.73 -13.76 -1.94
C MET A 156 -0.21 -13.90 -1.88
N HIS A 157 0.40 -13.51 -0.78
CA HIS A 157 1.83 -13.70 -0.56
C HIS A 157 2.20 -15.20 -0.50
N LYS A 158 1.37 -16.02 0.18
CA LYS A 158 1.57 -17.48 0.25
C LYS A 158 1.45 -18.13 -1.12
N VAL A 159 0.45 -17.78 -1.94
CA VAL A 159 0.31 -18.27 -3.32
C VAL A 159 1.54 -17.94 -4.15
N ALA A 160 2.02 -16.69 -4.09
CA ALA A 160 3.23 -16.28 -4.81
C ALA A 160 4.49 -17.01 -4.34
N SER A 161 4.63 -17.26 -3.02
CA SER A 161 5.73 -18.03 -2.45
C SER A 161 5.77 -19.46 -3.01
N LEU A 162 4.63 -20.17 -2.97
CA LEU A 162 4.51 -21.55 -3.47
C LEU A 162 4.73 -21.68 -4.99
N ARG A 163 4.46 -20.61 -5.74
CA ARG A 163 4.81 -20.51 -7.15
C ARG A 163 6.32 -20.34 -7.34
N LYS A 164 6.93 -19.40 -6.61
CA LYS A 164 8.34 -19.03 -6.77
C LYS A 164 9.30 -20.11 -6.28
N ASP A 165 8.94 -20.85 -5.24
CA ASP A 165 9.76 -21.96 -4.73
C ASP A 165 9.58 -23.27 -5.52
N GLY A 166 8.65 -23.29 -6.50
CA GLY A 166 8.40 -24.43 -7.36
C GLY A 166 7.55 -25.55 -6.74
N THR A 167 6.97 -25.33 -5.55
CA THR A 167 6.06 -26.30 -4.91
C THR A 167 4.89 -26.62 -5.82
N PHE A 168 4.30 -25.59 -6.45
CA PHE A 168 3.25 -25.77 -7.44
C PHE A 168 3.65 -25.15 -8.78
N PRO A 169 4.36 -25.89 -9.65
CA PRO A 169 4.90 -25.38 -10.93
C PRO A 169 3.82 -24.99 -11.95
N TRP A 170 2.59 -25.40 -11.70
CA TRP A 170 1.42 -25.03 -12.51
C TRP A 170 0.82 -23.68 -12.13
N LEU A 171 1.21 -23.04 -11.00
CA LEU A 171 0.78 -21.68 -10.67
C LEU A 171 1.39 -20.65 -11.63
N ARG A 172 0.60 -19.64 -11.96
CA ARG A 172 1.00 -18.50 -12.77
C ARG A 172 0.91 -17.21 -11.94
N PRO A 173 1.52 -16.09 -12.40
CA PRO A 173 1.70 -14.91 -11.54
C PRO A 173 0.41 -14.20 -11.09
N ASP A 174 -0.67 -14.25 -11.89
CA ASP A 174 -1.92 -13.53 -11.61
C ASP A 174 -2.82 -14.29 -10.65
N ALA A 175 -3.22 -13.64 -9.57
CA ALA A 175 -4.17 -14.20 -8.61
C ALA A 175 -4.88 -13.10 -7.82
N LYS A 176 -6.06 -13.45 -7.26
CA LYS A 176 -6.86 -12.59 -6.38
C LYS A 176 -7.33 -13.40 -5.18
N ALA A 177 -7.45 -12.76 -4.01
CA ALA A 177 -8.11 -13.31 -2.84
C ALA A 177 -9.14 -12.33 -2.29
N GLN A 178 -10.20 -12.87 -1.71
CA GLN A 178 -11.20 -12.11 -0.97
C GLN A 178 -11.50 -12.86 0.33
N VAL A 179 -11.54 -12.14 1.45
CA VAL A 179 -11.83 -12.70 2.77
C VAL A 179 -13.01 -11.95 3.38
N THR A 180 -14.05 -12.70 3.74
CA THR A 180 -15.22 -12.20 4.47
C THR A 180 -15.14 -12.66 5.91
N VAL A 181 -15.14 -11.72 6.85
CA VAL A 181 -15.09 -11.96 8.30
C VAL A 181 -16.44 -11.63 8.91
N GLU A 182 -16.93 -12.52 9.77
CA GLU A 182 -18.07 -12.27 10.65
C GLU A 182 -17.58 -11.61 11.94
N TYR A 183 -18.20 -10.49 12.29
CA TYR A 183 -17.92 -9.73 13.51
C TYR A 183 -19.02 -9.98 14.57
N GLY A 184 -18.63 -10.00 15.84
CA GLY A 184 -19.56 -10.04 16.96
C GLY A 184 -20.20 -8.69 17.25
N ASP A 185 -21.18 -8.68 18.18
CA ASP A 185 -21.85 -7.46 18.65
C ASP A 185 -20.88 -6.51 19.38
N ASP A 186 -19.74 -7.03 19.83
CA ASP A 186 -18.63 -6.28 20.44
C ASP A 186 -17.68 -5.66 19.41
N GLY A 187 -17.99 -5.81 18.12
CA GLY A 187 -17.18 -5.31 17.01
C GLY A 187 -15.88 -6.08 16.76
N LYS A 188 -15.68 -7.26 17.41
CA LYS A 188 -14.48 -8.08 17.25
C LYS A 188 -14.64 -9.17 16.19
N PRO A 189 -13.56 -9.55 15.50
CA PRO A 189 -13.59 -10.68 14.58
C PRO A 189 -13.96 -11.97 15.29
N LYS A 190 -14.95 -12.68 14.78
CA LYS A 190 -15.46 -13.95 15.34
C LYS A 190 -15.00 -15.15 14.54
N ARG A 191 -15.22 -15.14 13.24
CA ARG A 191 -14.88 -16.23 12.31
C ARG A 191 -14.73 -15.71 10.88
N VAL A 192 -14.09 -16.49 10.04
CA VAL A 192 -14.08 -16.27 8.58
C VAL A 192 -15.30 -17.00 8.00
N ASP A 193 -16.17 -16.24 7.35
CA ASP A 193 -17.36 -16.78 6.70
C ASP A 193 -17.06 -17.35 5.32
N THR A 194 -16.29 -16.61 4.50
CA THR A 194 -16.01 -16.99 3.13
C THR A 194 -14.58 -16.59 2.73
N VAL A 195 -13.89 -17.49 2.05
CA VAL A 195 -12.62 -17.23 1.38
C VAL A 195 -12.79 -17.51 -0.11
N VAL A 196 -12.46 -16.52 -0.94
CA VAL A 196 -12.40 -16.68 -2.41
C VAL A 196 -10.93 -16.60 -2.82
N ILE A 197 -10.47 -17.55 -3.63
CA ILE A 197 -9.17 -17.47 -4.33
C ILE A 197 -9.41 -17.76 -5.81
N SER A 198 -8.98 -16.81 -6.66
CA SER A 198 -8.91 -17.00 -8.10
C SER A 198 -7.45 -16.91 -8.50
N THR A 199 -6.88 -18.00 -9.00
CA THR A 199 -5.46 -18.09 -9.38
C THR A 199 -5.30 -18.58 -10.80
N GLN A 200 -4.45 -17.89 -11.56
CA GLN A 200 -4.04 -18.30 -12.90
C GLN A 200 -3.16 -19.55 -12.81
N THR A 201 -3.40 -20.51 -13.70
CA THR A 201 -2.69 -21.80 -13.73
C THR A 201 -2.31 -22.19 -15.15
N SER A 202 -1.46 -23.21 -15.27
CA SER A 202 -1.27 -23.93 -16.54
C SER A 202 -2.53 -24.72 -16.92
N GLU A 203 -2.55 -25.25 -18.13
CA GLU A 203 -3.72 -26.00 -18.66
C GLU A 203 -3.87 -27.41 -18.08
N GLU A 204 -2.78 -28.00 -17.61
CA GLU A 204 -2.71 -29.42 -17.26
C GLU A 204 -3.34 -29.74 -15.90
N VAL A 205 -3.41 -28.76 -15.00
CA VAL A 205 -3.93 -28.96 -13.64
C VAL A 205 -5.46 -28.91 -13.62
N THR A 206 -6.08 -29.82 -12.89
CA THR A 206 -7.53 -29.88 -12.73
C THR A 206 -8.02 -28.91 -11.66
N ASN A 207 -9.29 -28.50 -11.76
CA ASN A 207 -9.92 -27.62 -10.74
C ASN A 207 -9.93 -28.27 -9.35
N GLU A 208 -10.01 -29.61 -9.24
CA GLU A 208 -10.00 -30.28 -7.97
C GLU A 208 -8.59 -30.27 -7.34
N GLU A 209 -7.53 -30.47 -8.12
CA GLU A 209 -6.15 -30.34 -7.65
C GLU A 209 -5.86 -28.91 -7.16
N ILE A 210 -6.32 -27.87 -7.92
CA ILE A 210 -6.20 -26.47 -7.52
C ILE A 210 -6.94 -26.26 -6.21
N ARG A 211 -8.19 -26.77 -6.09
CA ARG A 211 -9.00 -26.62 -4.88
C ARG A 211 -8.30 -27.24 -3.66
N VAL A 212 -7.82 -28.47 -3.78
CA VAL A 212 -7.12 -29.16 -2.69
C VAL A 212 -5.89 -28.38 -2.24
N ALA A 213 -5.04 -27.97 -3.18
CA ALA A 213 -3.84 -27.20 -2.89
C ALA A 213 -4.15 -25.85 -2.22
N MET A 214 -5.12 -25.08 -2.76
CA MET A 214 -5.46 -23.77 -2.18
C MET A 214 -6.08 -23.90 -0.79
N VAL A 215 -6.89 -24.92 -0.54
CA VAL A 215 -7.49 -25.11 0.81
C VAL A 215 -6.44 -25.58 1.82
N HIS A 216 -5.61 -26.57 1.46
CA HIS A 216 -4.69 -27.19 2.42
C HIS A 216 -3.39 -26.38 2.60
N ASP A 217 -2.76 -25.98 1.50
CA ASP A 217 -1.40 -25.43 1.53
C ASP A 217 -1.39 -23.89 1.56
N VAL A 218 -2.56 -23.26 1.36
CA VAL A 218 -2.68 -21.81 1.41
C VAL A 218 -3.63 -21.39 2.54
N ILE A 219 -4.93 -21.72 2.46
CA ILE A 219 -5.93 -21.17 3.39
C ILE A 219 -5.69 -21.66 4.82
N LYS A 220 -5.55 -22.97 5.02
CA LYS A 220 -5.36 -23.55 6.37
C LYS A 220 -3.99 -23.23 6.98
N GLU A 221 -2.99 -22.94 6.16
CA GLU A 221 -1.67 -22.50 6.63
C GLU A 221 -1.65 -21.02 7.04
N VAL A 222 -2.45 -20.17 6.37
CA VAL A 222 -2.46 -18.72 6.57
C VAL A 222 -3.49 -18.28 7.61
N ILE A 223 -4.70 -18.84 7.54
CA ILE A 223 -5.80 -18.43 8.43
C ILE A 223 -5.75 -19.25 9.72
N PRO A 224 -5.59 -18.60 10.90
CA PRO A 224 -5.57 -19.31 12.16
C PRO A 224 -6.83 -20.19 12.36
N ALA A 225 -6.63 -21.42 12.79
CA ALA A 225 -7.70 -22.42 12.95
C ALA A 225 -8.90 -21.94 13.80
N LYS A 226 -8.66 -21.04 14.75
CA LYS A 226 -9.72 -20.43 15.58
C LYS A 226 -10.76 -19.62 14.79
N TYR A 227 -10.43 -19.21 13.57
CA TYR A 227 -11.33 -18.46 12.69
C TYR A 227 -12.02 -19.32 11.63
N LEU A 228 -11.64 -20.61 11.50
CA LEU A 228 -12.20 -21.55 10.55
C LEU A 228 -13.11 -22.53 11.26
N ASP A 229 -14.26 -22.84 10.66
CA ASP A 229 -15.20 -23.84 11.13
C ASP A 229 -15.86 -24.58 9.95
N ASP A 230 -16.77 -25.52 10.25
CA ASP A 230 -17.44 -26.34 9.24
C ASP A 230 -18.36 -25.55 8.30
N ASP A 231 -18.78 -24.34 8.72
CA ASP A 231 -19.61 -23.43 7.93
C ASP A 231 -18.79 -22.47 7.04
N THR A 232 -17.46 -22.47 7.18
CA THR A 232 -16.57 -21.63 6.35
C THR A 232 -16.60 -22.07 4.90
N LYS A 233 -16.91 -21.15 3.98
CA LYS A 233 -17.01 -21.40 2.56
C LYS A 233 -15.68 -21.13 1.86
N PHE A 234 -15.22 -22.09 1.04
CA PHE A 234 -14.05 -21.96 0.18
C PHE A 234 -14.46 -21.97 -1.29
N LEU A 235 -14.32 -20.81 -1.95
CA LEU A 235 -14.63 -20.62 -3.35
C LEU A 235 -13.32 -20.48 -4.15
N ILE A 236 -12.87 -21.59 -4.72
CA ILE A 236 -11.60 -21.65 -5.46
C ILE A 236 -11.92 -21.69 -6.96
N ASN A 237 -11.38 -20.72 -7.72
CA ASN A 237 -11.67 -20.52 -9.14
C ASN A 237 -13.17 -20.70 -9.47
N PRO A 238 -14.07 -19.94 -8.79
CA PRO A 238 -15.51 -20.18 -8.93
C PRO A 238 -16.04 -19.90 -10.36
N SER A 239 -15.31 -19.15 -11.17
CA SER A 239 -15.60 -18.94 -12.59
C SER A 239 -15.16 -20.10 -13.49
N GLY A 240 -14.50 -21.12 -12.92
CA GLY A 240 -13.94 -22.25 -13.65
C GLY A 240 -12.49 -22.03 -14.06
N ARG A 241 -12.16 -22.33 -15.32
CA ARG A 241 -10.79 -22.28 -15.84
C ARG A 241 -10.22 -20.85 -15.86
N PHE A 242 -9.01 -20.67 -15.29
CA PHE A 242 -8.28 -19.40 -15.32
C PHE A 242 -6.82 -19.64 -15.80
N VAL A 243 -6.63 -19.73 -17.11
CA VAL A 243 -5.36 -19.96 -17.79
C VAL A 243 -4.84 -18.67 -18.44
N ILE A 244 -5.71 -17.92 -19.12
CA ILE A 244 -5.37 -16.61 -19.66
C ILE A 244 -5.56 -15.58 -18.55
N GLY A 245 -4.47 -14.95 -18.14
CA GLY A 245 -4.42 -13.94 -17.06
C GLY A 245 -3.26 -12.96 -17.27
N GLY A 246 -2.99 -12.16 -16.23
CA GLY A 246 -2.00 -11.11 -16.31
C GLY A 246 -2.33 -10.06 -17.36
N PRO A 247 -1.34 -9.25 -17.83
CA PRO A 247 -1.57 -8.21 -18.83
C PRO A 247 -2.14 -8.68 -20.18
N LYS A 248 -2.06 -9.99 -20.48
CA LYS A 248 -2.75 -10.58 -21.63
C LYS A 248 -4.27 -10.70 -21.42
N GLY A 249 -4.70 -10.95 -20.19
CA GLY A 249 -6.11 -11.13 -19.86
C GLY A 249 -6.82 -9.81 -19.62
N ASP A 250 -6.16 -8.85 -19.00
CA ASP A 250 -6.69 -7.52 -18.65
C ASP A 250 -5.57 -6.48 -18.61
N ALA A 251 -5.88 -5.24 -18.97
CA ALA A 251 -4.93 -4.15 -18.90
C ALA A 251 -4.70 -3.70 -17.44
N GLY A 252 -3.47 -3.27 -17.13
CA GLY A 252 -3.12 -2.70 -15.84
C GLY A 252 -2.66 -1.25 -15.94
N LEU A 253 -2.86 -0.52 -14.85
CA LEU A 253 -2.46 0.87 -14.71
C LEU A 253 -2.03 1.13 -13.26
N THR A 254 -0.98 1.93 -13.09
CA THR A 254 -0.54 2.42 -11.77
C THR A 254 -1.69 3.09 -11.02
N GLY A 255 -1.81 2.79 -9.72
CA GLY A 255 -2.76 3.47 -8.84
C GLY A 255 -4.22 3.03 -8.98
N ARG A 256 -4.50 1.83 -9.54
CA ARG A 256 -5.85 1.26 -9.63
C ARG A 256 -6.20 0.26 -8.53
N LYS A 257 -5.31 0.04 -7.57
CA LYS A 257 -5.52 -0.86 -6.43
C LYS A 257 -5.33 -0.15 -5.09
N ILE A 258 -5.75 1.13 -5.02
CA ILE A 258 -5.52 2.00 -3.86
C ILE A 258 -6.16 1.49 -2.56
N ILE A 259 -7.25 0.74 -2.64
CA ILE A 259 -7.91 0.16 -1.47
C ILE A 259 -7.18 -1.11 -1.01
N VAL A 260 -6.68 -1.93 -1.95
CA VAL A 260 -5.77 -3.06 -1.66
C VAL A 260 -4.46 -2.55 -1.04
N ASP A 261 -3.93 -1.45 -1.52
CA ASP A 261 -2.70 -0.84 -1.02
C ASP A 261 -2.81 -0.34 0.42
N THR A 262 -4.02 -0.07 0.91
CA THR A 262 -4.28 0.55 2.20
C THR A 262 -4.97 -0.40 3.18
N TYR A 263 -6.28 -0.23 3.44
CA TYR A 263 -6.96 -0.91 4.54
C TYR A 263 -8.12 -1.81 4.09
N GLY A 264 -8.21 -2.14 2.78
CA GLY A 264 -9.23 -3.05 2.26
C GLY A 264 -10.67 -2.56 2.41
N GLY A 265 -10.87 -1.24 2.46
CA GLY A 265 -12.19 -0.62 2.64
C GLY A 265 -12.61 -0.43 4.10
N TYR A 266 -11.78 -0.84 5.07
CA TYR A 266 -12.11 -0.74 6.50
C TYR A 266 -12.00 0.70 7.03
N ALA A 267 -11.15 1.52 6.42
CA ALA A 267 -10.98 2.94 6.70
C ALA A 267 -11.36 3.80 5.49
N ARG A 268 -11.57 5.11 5.73
CA ARG A 268 -11.72 6.08 4.66
C ARG A 268 -10.46 6.15 3.81
N HIS A 269 -10.60 6.67 2.59
CA HIS A 269 -9.49 6.88 1.66
C HIS A 269 -9.60 8.25 1.00
N GLY A 270 -8.48 8.96 0.84
CA GLY A 270 -8.44 10.28 0.22
C GLY A 270 -8.46 10.29 -1.31
N GLY A 271 -8.24 9.13 -1.94
CA GLY A 271 -8.22 8.94 -3.40
C GLY A 271 -6.84 8.95 -4.04
N GLY A 272 -5.79 9.40 -3.33
CA GLY A 272 -4.43 9.46 -3.84
C GLY A 272 -3.77 8.07 -3.99
N ALA A 273 -3.14 7.80 -5.13
CA ALA A 273 -2.31 6.62 -5.35
C ALA A 273 -0.87 6.85 -4.84
N PHE A 274 -0.16 5.76 -4.53
CA PHE A 274 1.19 5.82 -3.96
C PHE A 274 2.29 5.54 -4.97
N SER A 275 2.19 4.41 -5.70
CA SER A 275 3.26 3.93 -6.57
C SER A 275 3.67 4.95 -7.62
N GLY A 276 4.97 5.03 -7.89
CA GLY A 276 5.56 5.96 -8.84
C GLY A 276 5.77 7.38 -8.34
N LYS A 277 5.32 7.72 -7.13
CA LYS A 277 5.44 9.06 -6.53
C LYS A 277 6.57 9.10 -5.50
N ASP A 278 7.46 10.10 -5.61
CA ASP A 278 8.44 10.40 -4.57
C ASP A 278 7.78 11.05 -3.32
N ALA A 279 8.55 11.16 -2.23
CA ALA A 279 8.04 11.60 -0.93
C ALA A 279 7.59 13.07 -0.85
N THR A 280 7.86 13.90 -1.86
CA THR A 280 7.32 15.29 -1.93
C THR A 280 5.83 15.29 -2.25
N LYS A 281 5.30 14.20 -2.79
CA LYS A 281 3.87 14.00 -3.05
C LYS A 281 3.21 13.52 -1.77
N VAL A 282 2.40 14.40 -1.17
CA VAL A 282 1.71 14.16 0.12
C VAL A 282 0.71 13.00 0.06
N ASP A 283 0.17 12.67 -1.12
CA ASP A 283 -0.65 11.46 -1.31
C ASP A 283 0.05 10.23 -0.72
N ARG A 284 1.34 10.11 -0.94
CA ARG A 284 2.15 9.00 -0.41
C ARG A 284 2.71 9.29 0.98
N SER A 285 3.49 10.35 1.13
CA SER A 285 4.22 10.64 2.37
C SER A 285 3.30 10.91 3.55
N ALA A 286 2.23 11.68 3.36
CA ALA A 286 1.28 11.98 4.43
C ALA A 286 0.38 10.77 4.77
N SER A 287 0.08 9.88 3.82
CA SER A 287 -0.60 8.62 4.12
C SER A 287 0.26 7.71 4.99
N TYR A 288 1.57 7.66 4.74
CA TYR A 288 2.52 6.93 5.58
C TYR A 288 2.65 7.55 6.97
N ALA A 289 2.73 8.88 7.05
CA ALA A 289 2.74 9.59 8.34
C ALA A 289 1.44 9.37 9.11
N ALA A 290 0.29 9.41 8.46
CA ALA A 290 -1.01 9.16 9.08
C ALA A 290 -1.11 7.72 9.63
N ARG A 291 -0.59 6.70 8.89
CA ARG A 291 -0.45 5.32 9.40
C ARG A 291 0.45 5.26 10.62
N TYR A 292 1.60 5.92 10.57
CA TYR A 292 2.55 5.95 11.68
C TYR A 292 1.93 6.56 12.95
N VAL A 293 1.18 7.66 12.82
CA VAL A 293 0.44 8.28 13.92
C VAL A 293 -0.62 7.32 14.47
N ALA A 294 -1.50 6.78 13.61
CA ALA A 294 -2.57 5.88 14.03
C ALA A 294 -2.02 4.64 14.75
N LYS A 295 -0.94 4.05 14.21
CA LYS A 295 -0.31 2.87 14.78
C LYS A 295 0.28 3.14 16.16
N ASN A 296 0.95 4.28 16.36
CA ASN A 296 1.50 4.65 17.67
C ASN A 296 0.41 4.94 18.71
N ILE A 297 -0.73 5.55 18.32
CA ILE A 297 -1.88 5.76 19.23
C ILE A 297 -2.44 4.41 19.70
N VAL A 298 -2.66 3.46 18.79
CA VAL A 298 -3.20 2.15 19.17
C VAL A 298 -2.16 1.35 19.97
N ALA A 299 -0.90 1.33 19.55
CA ALA A 299 0.18 0.66 20.25
C ALA A 299 0.42 1.21 21.67
N SER A 300 0.17 2.51 21.90
CA SER A 300 0.26 3.13 23.23
C SER A 300 -0.86 2.68 24.18
N GLY A 301 -1.88 1.97 23.68
CA GLY A 301 -3.04 1.58 24.41
C GLY A 301 -4.00 2.74 24.76
N LEU A 302 -3.83 3.92 24.15
CA LEU A 302 -4.72 5.07 24.33
C LEU A 302 -6.06 4.90 23.60
N ALA A 303 -6.11 4.06 22.58
CA ALA A 303 -7.34 3.62 21.91
C ALA A 303 -7.13 2.20 21.34
N SER A 304 -8.22 1.46 21.08
CA SER A 304 -8.14 0.17 20.37
C SER A 304 -8.32 0.30 18.86
N ARG A 305 -8.83 1.46 18.41
CA ARG A 305 -9.01 1.85 17.02
C ARG A 305 -8.68 3.32 16.86
N CYS A 306 -8.02 3.68 15.77
CA CYS A 306 -7.71 5.08 15.45
C CYS A 306 -7.72 5.30 13.95
N GLU A 307 -8.50 6.27 13.48
CA GLU A 307 -8.41 6.84 12.14
C GLU A 307 -7.82 8.25 12.23
N VAL A 308 -6.90 8.57 11.35
CA VAL A 308 -6.23 9.87 11.24
C VAL A 308 -6.52 10.45 9.88
N GLN A 309 -6.94 11.73 9.82
CA GLN A 309 -6.99 12.50 8.58
C GLN A 309 -5.98 13.62 8.62
N LEU A 310 -5.19 13.74 7.56
CA LEU A 310 -4.34 14.89 7.27
C LEU A 310 -4.81 15.55 5.98
N ALA A 311 -4.80 16.89 5.93
CA ALA A 311 -5.13 17.61 4.70
C ALA A 311 -4.13 18.73 4.44
N TYR A 312 -3.82 18.96 3.16
CA TYR A 312 -2.84 19.95 2.70
C TYR A 312 -3.41 20.82 1.59
N ALA A 313 -2.85 22.03 1.47
CA ALA A 313 -2.98 22.88 0.30
C ALA A 313 -1.67 22.88 -0.49
N ILE A 314 -1.73 22.90 -1.81
CA ILE A 314 -0.53 22.92 -2.66
C ILE A 314 0.36 24.12 -2.31
N GLY A 315 1.67 23.88 -2.19
CA GLY A 315 2.66 24.92 -1.91
C GLY A 315 2.63 25.45 -0.47
N VAL A 316 1.88 24.84 0.46
CA VAL A 316 1.83 25.20 1.88
C VAL A 316 2.50 24.10 2.69
N ALA A 317 3.38 24.45 3.64
CA ALA A 317 4.10 23.48 4.46
C ALA A 317 3.23 22.89 5.57
N HIS A 318 2.48 23.74 6.28
CA HIS A 318 1.65 23.27 7.39
C HIS A 318 0.36 22.58 6.92
N PRO A 319 -0.03 21.42 7.52
CA PRO A 319 -1.32 20.79 7.21
C PRO A 319 -2.48 21.74 7.59
N VAL A 320 -3.45 21.89 6.68
CA VAL A 320 -4.66 22.70 6.91
C VAL A 320 -5.60 22.07 7.94
N SER A 321 -5.53 20.75 8.09
CA SER A 321 -6.24 20.03 9.16
C SER A 321 -5.53 18.75 9.59
N VAL A 322 -5.69 18.44 10.88
CA VAL A 322 -5.29 17.16 11.51
C VAL A 322 -6.49 16.72 12.35
N MET A 323 -7.06 15.56 12.04
CA MET A 323 -8.19 14.98 12.76
C MET A 323 -7.81 13.59 13.29
N ILE A 324 -8.16 13.32 14.53
CA ILE A 324 -8.11 12.00 15.15
C ILE A 324 -9.53 11.56 15.46
N ASP A 325 -9.87 10.31 15.11
CA ASP A 325 -11.15 9.69 15.40
C ASP A 325 -10.88 8.27 15.94
N THR A 326 -11.17 8.08 17.23
CA THR A 326 -11.01 6.76 17.88
C THR A 326 -12.29 5.92 17.84
N ALA A 327 -13.34 6.39 17.18
CA ALA A 327 -14.65 5.75 17.13
C ALA A 327 -15.19 5.37 18.54
N GLY A 328 -14.92 6.22 19.53
CA GLY A 328 -15.35 6.02 20.92
C GLY A 328 -14.50 5.03 21.73
N THR A 329 -13.41 4.50 21.18
CA THR A 329 -12.52 3.56 21.90
C THR A 329 -11.40 4.27 22.68
N GLY A 330 -11.30 5.60 22.57
CA GLY A 330 -10.29 6.41 23.24
C GLY A 330 -10.41 6.41 24.76
N LYS A 331 -9.28 6.27 25.46
CA LYS A 331 -9.20 6.44 26.93
C LYS A 331 -9.16 7.89 27.36
N VAL A 332 -8.99 8.79 26.41
CA VAL A 332 -9.06 10.25 26.55
C VAL A 332 -9.80 10.80 25.33
N SER A 333 -10.12 12.11 25.33
CA SER A 333 -10.83 12.73 24.22
C SER A 333 -9.98 12.74 22.94
N ASP A 334 -10.63 12.66 21.78
CA ASP A 334 -9.97 12.78 20.47
C ASP A 334 -9.28 14.16 20.31
N GLN A 335 -9.81 15.19 20.98
CA GLN A 335 -9.17 16.50 21.03
C GLN A 335 -7.80 16.43 21.72
N LEU A 336 -7.69 15.84 22.91
CA LEU A 336 -6.41 15.68 23.60
C LEU A 336 -5.43 14.82 22.81
N LEU A 337 -5.91 13.78 22.12
CA LEU A 337 -5.09 12.98 21.21
C LEU A 337 -4.58 13.82 20.03
N THR A 338 -5.40 14.70 19.48
CA THR A 338 -5.00 15.61 18.39
C THR A 338 -3.89 16.57 18.86
N GLU A 339 -4.00 17.12 20.07
CA GLU A 339 -2.97 17.96 20.68
C GLU A 339 -1.66 17.18 20.91
N ALA A 340 -1.77 15.94 21.43
CA ALA A 340 -0.62 15.05 21.61
C ALA A 340 0.09 14.73 20.28
N VAL A 341 -0.69 14.48 19.22
CA VAL A 341 -0.15 14.22 17.88
C VAL A 341 0.60 15.44 17.33
N ARG A 342 0.03 16.64 17.43
CA ARG A 342 0.68 17.88 16.98
C ARG A 342 1.96 18.18 17.76
N ALA A 343 2.05 17.78 19.03
CA ALA A 343 3.25 17.95 19.85
C ALA A 343 4.32 16.88 19.60
N THR A 344 3.96 15.71 19.08
CA THR A 344 4.84 14.54 18.95
C THR A 344 5.36 14.34 17.52
N PHE A 345 4.58 14.71 16.52
CA PHE A 345 4.88 14.44 15.10
C PHE A 345 4.96 15.74 14.31
N ASP A 346 6.03 15.90 13.55
CA ASP A 346 6.09 16.96 12.55
C ASP A 346 5.40 16.48 11.26
N LEU A 347 4.25 17.07 10.97
CA LEU A 347 3.39 16.68 9.86
C LEU A 347 3.55 17.60 8.62
N ARG A 348 4.57 18.48 8.61
CA ARG A 348 4.98 19.22 7.41
C ARG A 348 5.64 18.25 6.42
N PRO A 349 5.55 18.44 5.09
CA PRO A 349 6.18 17.54 4.10
C PRO A 349 7.66 17.24 4.38
N ALA A 350 8.47 18.28 4.63
CA ALA A 350 9.89 18.10 4.98
C ALA A 350 10.08 17.37 6.31
N GLY A 351 9.24 17.63 7.30
CA GLY A 351 9.21 16.94 8.58
C GLY A 351 8.93 15.46 8.45
N ILE A 352 7.92 15.10 7.65
CA ILE A 352 7.56 13.70 7.36
C ILE A 352 8.71 12.98 6.65
N ILE A 353 9.28 13.60 5.60
CA ILE A 353 10.41 13.03 4.85
C ILE A 353 11.59 12.74 5.78
N LYS A 354 11.93 13.66 6.67
CA LYS A 354 13.01 13.51 7.65
C LYS A 354 12.68 12.46 8.69
N MET A 355 11.49 12.52 9.28
CA MET A 355 11.03 11.62 10.35
C MET A 355 10.99 10.16 9.92
N LEU A 356 10.54 9.89 8.70
CA LEU A 356 10.38 8.55 8.15
C LEU A 356 11.51 8.16 7.17
N ASP A 357 12.52 9.01 7.00
CA ASP A 357 13.68 8.77 6.10
C ASP A 357 13.26 8.29 4.71
N LEU A 358 12.37 9.06 4.06
CA LEU A 358 11.67 8.67 2.82
C LEU A 358 12.46 8.94 1.53
N ARG A 359 13.71 9.37 1.60
CA ARG A 359 14.55 9.59 0.40
C ARG A 359 15.35 8.37 -0.02
N ARG A 360 15.16 7.25 0.69
CA ARG A 360 15.79 5.96 0.38
C ARG A 360 14.99 5.19 -0.69
N PRO A 361 15.65 4.31 -1.46
CA PRO A 361 14.98 3.43 -2.42
C PRO A 361 14.30 2.25 -1.69
N ILE A 362 13.15 2.48 -1.08
CA ILE A 362 12.40 1.51 -0.26
C ILE A 362 10.99 1.21 -0.79
N TYR A 363 10.65 1.70 -1.97
CA TYR A 363 9.26 1.78 -2.44
C TYR A 363 8.81 0.54 -3.20
N ARG A 364 9.65 -0.06 -4.05
CA ARG A 364 9.27 -1.24 -4.83
C ARG A 364 8.75 -2.38 -3.97
N GLN A 365 9.36 -2.62 -2.82
CA GLN A 365 8.94 -3.68 -1.89
C GLN A 365 7.53 -3.48 -1.32
N THR A 366 6.96 -2.28 -1.41
CA THR A 366 5.60 -1.95 -0.94
C THR A 366 4.54 -2.07 -2.02
N ALA A 367 4.94 -2.17 -3.29
CA ALA A 367 4.04 -2.10 -4.43
C ALA A 367 3.16 -3.34 -4.63
N ALA A 368 3.34 -4.39 -3.85
CA ALA A 368 2.46 -5.55 -3.78
C ALA A 368 2.25 -5.98 -2.32
N TYR A 369 1.11 -6.60 -2.02
CA TYR A 369 0.72 -7.11 -0.68
C TYR A 369 0.49 -6.04 0.38
N GLY A 370 0.14 -4.82 -0.04
CA GLY A 370 -0.17 -3.67 0.81
C GLY A 370 1.04 -2.86 1.26
N HIS A 371 0.80 -1.58 1.54
CA HIS A 371 1.81 -0.65 2.05
C HIS A 371 1.87 -0.64 3.58
N PHE A 372 0.85 -1.18 4.26
CA PHE A 372 0.69 -1.13 5.71
C PHE A 372 0.58 -2.53 6.31
N GLY A 373 1.01 -2.66 7.57
CA GLY A 373 0.96 -3.92 8.32
C GLY A 373 1.97 -4.96 7.83
N ARG A 374 3.01 -4.55 7.09
CA ARG A 374 4.07 -5.43 6.62
C ARG A 374 5.02 -5.78 7.76
N THR A 375 5.30 -7.07 7.91
CA THR A 375 6.24 -7.60 8.91
C THR A 375 7.44 -8.30 8.27
N ASP A 376 7.41 -8.45 6.96
CA ASP A 376 8.44 -9.08 6.13
C ASP A 376 9.49 -8.10 5.62
N VAL A 377 9.23 -6.79 5.74
CA VAL A 377 10.10 -5.68 5.32
C VAL A 377 10.18 -4.61 6.40
N ASP A 378 11.33 -3.92 6.50
CA ASP A 378 11.52 -2.83 7.47
C ASP A 378 11.01 -1.51 6.90
N LEU A 379 9.82 -1.11 7.32
CA LEU A 379 9.18 0.13 6.89
C LEU A 379 9.11 1.13 8.06
N PRO A 380 9.63 2.35 7.89
CA PRO A 380 9.69 3.35 8.97
C PRO A 380 8.33 3.69 9.58
N TRP A 381 7.26 3.73 8.77
CA TRP A 381 5.91 4.07 9.22
C TRP A 381 5.20 2.94 9.99
N GLU A 382 5.82 1.76 10.08
CA GLU A 382 5.32 0.66 10.90
C GLU A 382 5.96 0.62 12.31
N LYS A 383 6.89 1.53 12.62
CA LYS A 383 7.52 1.62 13.95
C LYS A 383 6.55 2.17 15.00
N THR A 384 6.75 1.74 16.26
CA THR A 384 5.96 2.17 17.43
C THR A 384 6.83 2.90 18.46
N ASP A 385 7.77 3.68 17.99
CA ASP A 385 8.80 4.37 18.77
C ASP A 385 8.38 5.74 19.32
N ARG A 386 7.09 6.09 19.18
CA ARG A 386 6.48 7.32 19.74
C ARG A 386 5.50 7.05 20.88
N VAL A 387 5.37 5.79 21.29
CA VAL A 387 4.42 5.35 22.32
C VAL A 387 4.63 6.08 23.64
N GLU A 388 5.86 6.12 24.16
CA GLU A 388 6.18 6.79 25.42
C GLU A 388 5.88 8.30 25.37
N GLN A 389 6.24 8.97 24.28
CA GLN A 389 5.98 10.40 24.10
C GLN A 389 4.51 10.75 24.12
N LEU A 390 3.66 9.93 23.47
CA LEU A 390 2.21 10.10 23.48
C LEU A 390 1.63 9.87 24.87
N GLN A 391 2.07 8.81 25.58
CA GLN A 391 1.64 8.51 26.95
C GLN A 391 2.02 9.63 27.91
N ASP A 392 3.26 10.13 27.83
CA ASP A 392 3.77 11.22 28.66
C ASP A 392 3.00 12.53 28.44
N PHE A 393 2.71 12.87 27.16
CA PHE A 393 1.93 14.06 26.85
C PHE A 393 0.54 13.96 27.47
N VAL A 394 -0.17 12.86 27.24
CA VAL A 394 -1.51 12.63 27.78
C VAL A 394 -1.50 12.64 29.30
N ALA A 395 -0.52 12.04 29.97
CA ALA A 395 -0.43 12.03 31.44
C ALA A 395 -0.25 13.43 32.04
N LYS A 396 0.41 14.34 31.32
CA LYS A 396 0.66 15.74 31.76
C LYS A 396 -0.53 16.67 31.54
N HIS A 397 -1.44 16.32 30.62
CA HIS A 397 -2.52 17.22 30.18
C HIS A 397 -3.92 16.67 30.46
N LYS A 398 -4.02 15.50 31.12
CA LYS A 398 -5.28 14.82 31.50
C LYS A 398 -5.97 15.45 32.70
#